data_60d88b6d543abe6d45d1e3ca1d6d4bff
#
_entry.id   60d88b6d543abe6d45d1e3ca1d6d4bff
#
_cell.length_a   1.000
_cell.length_b   1.000
_cell.length_c   1.000
_cell.angle_alpha   90.00
_cell.angle_beta   90.00
_cell.angle_gamma   90.00
#
_symmetry.space_group_name_H-M   'P 1'
#
loop_
_entity.id
_entity.type
_entity.pdbx_description
1 polymer ?
#
loop_
_entity_poly.entity_id
_entity_poly.type
_entity_poly.pdbx_seq_one_letter_code
_entity_poly.pdbx_strand_id
1 'polypeptide(L)'
;MEKQHSGRSSFSGKLGFVLSAAGASVGLGNIWRFPYLAAKYGGGIFLLIYILLAVTFGYTMIMAETALGWMTRKSPVGAFAASGKGRWRAFGGWINAVIPILIVPYYSVIGGWVIKYLVGYITGHGSELAQDGYFSSFIANGASVEIVFLLFTLLTLGIIFAGVRNGVERVSRMMMPVLVVLSVIIAAYSVTRPGALEGVKYFLVPNPANFSWMTVVTAMGQMFYSLSIAMGILVTFGSYMKKDVSIEGSTKNVEIFDTLIAMMAGLMIIPAVFSFSGGDPDTLQAGPALMFITIPKVFESMELGSLVGVLFFVLVLFAAVTSSIALTESAVSTFEDELGWSRKKAAAVIGIIMVLLGSLSALGYGPLSGVTVIGMQFLDFFDFLTNSVMMPIAAIATCLLVTSVIGVEKIEEEVTQNGQPFRRKKVFNFMIRTLCPVFAAIILVSSVANALGWISM
;
A
#
# COMPACT_ATOMS: atom_id res chain seq x y z
N MET A 1 14.19 -15.02 -38.41
CA MET A 1 12.80 -14.96 -37.92
C MET A 1 12.82 -14.05 -36.68
N GLU A 2 12.58 -12.76 -36.86
CA GLU A 2 12.33 -11.82 -35.78
C GLU A 2 11.05 -12.23 -35.05
N LYS A 3 11.18 -12.61 -33.79
CA LYS A 3 10.00 -12.75 -32.92
C LYS A 3 9.36 -11.37 -32.83
N GLN A 4 8.22 -11.19 -33.48
CA GLN A 4 7.33 -10.06 -33.20
C GLN A 4 7.12 -10.00 -31.67
N HIS A 5 7.77 -9.06 -31.02
CA HIS A 5 7.42 -8.67 -29.67
C HIS A 5 5.99 -8.13 -29.76
N SER A 6 5.03 -8.90 -29.28
CA SER A 6 3.70 -8.39 -28.97
C SER A 6 3.90 -7.15 -28.12
N GLY A 7 3.45 -5.98 -28.59
CA GLY A 7 3.71 -4.70 -27.95
C GLY A 7 3.33 -4.77 -26.46
N ARG A 8 4.22 -4.29 -25.57
CA ARG A 8 3.98 -4.23 -24.13
C ARG A 8 2.63 -3.58 -23.84
N SER A 9 1.91 -4.12 -22.88
CA SER A 9 0.65 -3.55 -22.39
C SER A 9 0.83 -2.07 -22.04
N SER A 10 -0.15 -1.22 -22.34
CA SER A 10 -0.08 0.22 -22.07
C SER A 10 -1.39 0.73 -21.50
N PHE A 11 -1.29 1.69 -20.57
CA PHE A 11 -2.44 2.48 -20.11
C PHE A 11 -3.04 3.32 -21.25
N SER A 12 -4.32 3.68 -21.12
CA SER A 12 -5.00 4.52 -22.12
C SER A 12 -4.43 5.94 -22.21
N GLY A 13 -3.83 6.44 -21.13
CA GLY A 13 -3.22 7.77 -21.03
C GLY A 13 -2.88 8.14 -19.60
N LYS A 14 -2.65 9.44 -19.33
CA LYS A 14 -2.27 9.97 -18.00
C LYS A 14 -3.26 9.56 -16.90
N LEU A 15 -4.57 9.71 -17.14
CA LEU A 15 -5.59 9.38 -16.13
C LEU A 15 -5.58 7.89 -15.77
N GLY A 16 -5.40 7.01 -16.77
CA GLY A 16 -5.28 5.57 -16.54
C GLY A 16 -4.10 5.21 -15.64
N PHE A 17 -2.93 5.78 -15.92
CA PHE A 17 -1.75 5.60 -15.06
C PHE A 17 -1.99 6.14 -13.65
N VAL A 18 -2.42 7.42 -13.53
CA VAL A 18 -2.58 8.09 -12.23
C VAL A 18 -3.57 7.34 -11.33
N LEU A 19 -4.74 6.95 -11.85
CA LEU A 19 -5.74 6.24 -11.04
C LEU A 19 -5.33 4.81 -10.71
N SER A 20 -4.57 4.14 -11.59
CA SER A 20 -4.03 2.81 -11.29
C SER A 20 -2.91 2.87 -10.26
N ALA A 21 -1.98 3.83 -10.39
CA ALA A 21 -0.89 4.01 -9.44
C ALA A 21 -1.38 4.55 -8.08
N ALA A 22 -2.33 5.50 -8.08
CA ALA A 22 -3.00 5.95 -6.87
C ALA A 22 -3.78 4.81 -6.20
N GLY A 23 -4.48 3.97 -6.98
CA GLY A 23 -5.16 2.78 -6.44
C GLY A 23 -4.20 1.73 -5.89
N ALA A 24 -2.98 1.65 -6.40
CA ALA A 24 -1.93 0.83 -5.81
C ALA A 24 -1.46 1.38 -4.46
N SER A 25 -1.30 2.69 -4.37
CA SER A 25 -0.82 3.38 -3.16
C SER A 25 -1.92 3.49 -2.10
N VAL A 26 -3.15 3.84 -2.48
CA VAL A 26 -4.29 3.91 -1.57
C VAL A 26 -4.78 2.51 -1.21
N GLY A 27 -4.26 1.98 -0.13
CA GLY A 27 -4.54 0.63 0.36
C GLY A 27 -4.99 0.59 1.82
N LEU A 28 -4.93 -0.61 2.37
CA LEU A 28 -5.24 -0.84 3.78
C LEU A 28 -4.34 -0.01 4.71
N GLY A 29 -3.10 0.28 4.30
CA GLY A 29 -2.16 1.09 5.07
C GLY A 29 -2.61 2.53 5.32
N ASN A 30 -3.33 3.15 4.37
CA ASN A 30 -3.89 4.48 4.54
C ASN A 30 -5.08 4.46 5.50
N ILE A 31 -5.86 3.37 5.49
CA ILE A 31 -7.15 3.33 6.19
C ILE A 31 -6.99 2.91 7.65
N TRP A 32 -6.10 1.96 7.98
CA TRP A 32 -5.92 1.57 9.39
C TRP A 32 -4.60 2.02 10.01
N ARG A 33 -3.47 1.81 9.28
CA ARG A 33 -2.14 2.06 9.85
C ARG A 33 -1.86 3.55 10.04
N PHE A 34 -2.20 4.36 9.06
CA PHE A 34 -2.00 5.81 9.13
C PHE A 34 -2.77 6.46 10.29
N PRO A 35 -4.11 6.25 10.47
CA PRO A 35 -4.84 6.84 11.59
C PRO A 35 -4.31 6.39 12.96
N TYR A 36 -3.97 5.11 13.11
CA TYR A 36 -3.37 4.59 14.32
C TYR A 36 -2.03 5.29 14.64
N LEU A 37 -1.11 5.34 13.67
CA LEU A 37 0.18 5.98 13.88
C LEU A 37 0.05 7.48 14.13
N ALA A 38 -0.84 8.16 13.43
CA ALA A 38 -1.11 9.57 13.65
C ALA A 38 -1.62 9.82 15.06
N ALA A 39 -2.55 9.01 15.56
CA ALA A 39 -3.05 9.16 16.93
C ALA A 39 -1.98 8.84 17.98
N LYS A 40 -1.24 7.76 17.82
CA LYS A 40 -0.21 7.33 18.78
C LYS A 40 1.01 8.27 18.83
N TYR A 41 1.41 8.83 17.69
CA TYR A 41 2.67 9.56 17.55
C TYR A 41 2.50 11.07 17.34
N GLY A 42 1.45 11.66 17.93
CA GLY A 42 1.36 13.10 18.15
C GLY A 42 0.35 13.85 17.27
N GLY A 43 -0.57 13.16 16.59
CA GLY A 43 -1.67 13.81 15.85
C GLY A 43 -1.19 14.74 14.74
N GLY A 44 -1.46 16.03 14.88
CA GLY A 44 -1.12 17.05 13.88
C GLY A 44 0.37 17.21 13.62
N ILE A 45 1.25 16.94 14.59
CA ILE A 45 2.70 16.98 14.35
C ILE A 45 3.15 15.78 13.50
N PHE A 46 2.55 14.60 13.71
CA PHE A 46 2.76 13.44 12.83
C PHE A 46 2.30 13.75 11.40
N LEU A 47 1.11 14.33 11.24
CA LEU A 47 0.58 14.73 9.93
C LEU A 47 1.49 15.71 9.20
N LEU A 48 2.00 16.73 9.91
CA LEU A 48 2.93 17.71 9.34
C LEU A 48 4.20 17.04 8.82
N ILE A 49 4.81 16.16 9.64
CA ILE A 49 6.02 15.41 9.25
C ILE A 49 5.72 14.49 8.06
N TYR A 50 4.57 13.80 8.09
CA TYR A 50 4.14 12.94 6.99
C TYR A 50 4.01 13.71 5.67
N ILE A 51 3.38 14.89 5.68
CA ILE A 51 3.26 15.74 4.48
C ILE A 51 4.65 16.18 3.97
N LEU A 52 5.55 16.59 4.88
CA LEU A 52 6.92 16.94 4.50
C LEU A 52 7.66 15.77 3.84
N LEU A 53 7.49 14.58 4.38
CA LEU A 53 8.07 13.36 3.81
C LEU A 53 7.41 12.99 2.47
N ALA A 54 6.10 13.21 2.30
CA ALA A 54 5.41 12.96 1.04
C ALA A 54 6.00 13.81 -0.09
N VAL A 55 6.14 15.11 0.13
CA VAL A 55 6.62 16.06 -0.90
C VAL A 55 8.13 15.99 -1.16
N THR A 56 8.88 15.27 -0.32
CA THR A 56 10.34 15.11 -0.43
C THR A 56 10.71 13.67 -0.75
N PHE A 57 10.69 12.81 0.24
CA PHE A 57 11.08 11.39 0.14
C PHE A 57 10.13 10.60 -0.77
N GLY A 58 8.83 10.66 -0.49
CA GLY A 58 7.80 9.94 -1.25
C GLY A 58 7.83 10.33 -2.73
N TYR A 59 7.76 11.62 -3.01
CA TYR A 59 7.88 12.15 -4.38
C TYR A 59 9.12 11.63 -5.09
N THR A 60 10.28 11.66 -4.43
CA THR A 60 11.56 11.26 -5.02
C THR A 60 11.58 9.78 -5.39
N MET A 61 11.09 8.92 -4.50
CA MET A 61 11.09 7.47 -4.74
C MET A 61 10.07 7.08 -5.83
N ILE A 62 8.84 7.63 -5.80
CA ILE A 62 7.85 7.39 -6.86
C ILE A 62 8.41 7.83 -8.22
N MET A 63 9.06 9.01 -8.27
CA MET A 63 9.68 9.54 -9.48
C MET A 63 10.77 8.60 -10.00
N ALA A 64 11.68 8.14 -9.14
CA ALA A 64 12.78 7.27 -9.50
C ALA A 64 12.29 5.94 -10.09
N GLU A 65 11.36 5.27 -9.40
CA GLU A 65 10.83 3.98 -9.84
C GLU A 65 9.99 4.10 -11.11
N THR A 66 9.13 5.12 -11.19
CA THR A 66 8.31 5.37 -12.40
C THR A 66 9.20 5.66 -13.60
N ALA A 67 10.25 6.49 -13.43
CA ALA A 67 11.18 6.81 -14.50
C ALA A 67 11.98 5.58 -14.95
N LEU A 68 12.42 4.71 -14.03
CA LEU A 68 13.09 3.45 -14.37
C LEU A 68 12.22 2.56 -15.25
N GLY A 69 10.95 2.37 -14.87
CA GLY A 69 10.00 1.60 -15.67
C GLY A 69 9.73 2.24 -17.03
N TRP A 70 9.54 3.56 -17.07
CA TRP A 70 9.28 4.32 -18.28
C TRP A 70 10.43 4.26 -19.28
N MET A 71 11.69 4.41 -18.81
CA MET A 71 12.91 4.33 -19.63
C MET A 71 13.10 2.95 -20.25
N THR A 72 12.96 1.92 -19.41
CA THR A 72 13.37 0.55 -19.77
C THR A 72 12.26 -0.24 -20.44
N ARG A 73 11.01 0.15 -20.24
CA ARG A 73 9.82 -0.60 -20.72
C ARG A 73 9.78 -2.04 -20.22
N LYS A 74 10.32 -2.29 -19.02
CA LYS A 74 10.43 -3.62 -18.44
C LYS A 74 9.91 -3.64 -17.00
N SER A 75 9.65 -4.85 -16.50
CA SER A 75 9.43 -5.14 -15.09
C SER A 75 10.69 -4.87 -14.25
N PRO A 76 10.62 -4.91 -12.91
CA PRO A 76 11.75 -4.55 -12.06
C PRO A 76 13.06 -5.27 -12.41
N VAL A 77 13.04 -6.59 -12.61
CA VAL A 77 14.25 -7.36 -12.94
C VAL A 77 14.88 -6.86 -14.24
N GLY A 78 14.05 -6.75 -15.29
CA GLY A 78 14.51 -6.26 -16.58
C GLY A 78 14.96 -4.80 -16.55
N ALA A 79 14.35 -3.95 -15.71
CA ALA A 79 14.74 -2.56 -15.53
C ALA A 79 16.14 -2.43 -14.91
N PHE A 80 16.46 -3.24 -13.91
CA PHE A 80 17.80 -3.30 -13.32
C PHE A 80 18.82 -3.90 -14.28
N ALA A 81 18.46 -4.95 -15.03
CA ALA A 81 19.32 -5.60 -16.00
C ALA A 81 19.66 -4.71 -17.23
N ALA A 82 18.74 -3.82 -17.62
CA ALA A 82 18.97 -2.88 -18.73
C ALA A 82 20.16 -1.93 -18.48
N SER A 83 20.52 -1.68 -17.23
CA SER A 83 21.63 -0.84 -16.82
C SER A 83 22.99 -1.56 -16.85
N GLY A 84 23.05 -2.80 -17.33
CA GLY A 84 24.23 -3.63 -17.48
C GLY A 84 24.24 -4.89 -16.60
N LYS A 85 25.22 -5.76 -16.83
CA LYS A 85 25.36 -7.04 -16.12
C LYS A 85 26.08 -6.85 -14.78
N GLY A 86 25.63 -7.51 -13.71
CA GLY A 86 26.27 -7.52 -12.40
C GLY A 86 25.43 -8.21 -11.34
N ARG A 87 26.08 -8.95 -10.40
CA ARG A 87 25.37 -9.74 -9.39
C ARG A 87 24.45 -8.90 -8.48
N TRP A 88 24.90 -7.72 -8.07
CA TRP A 88 24.12 -6.85 -7.21
C TRP A 88 22.91 -6.20 -7.93
N ARG A 89 23.02 -5.96 -9.24
CA ARG A 89 21.89 -5.45 -10.05
C ARG A 89 20.83 -6.53 -10.23
N ALA A 90 21.25 -7.76 -10.48
CA ALA A 90 20.35 -8.89 -10.50
C ALA A 90 19.63 -9.02 -9.14
N PHE A 91 20.37 -8.93 -8.02
CA PHE A 91 19.79 -8.93 -6.68
C PHE A 91 18.78 -7.79 -6.49
N GLY A 92 19.14 -6.55 -6.83
CA GLY A 92 18.26 -5.38 -6.71
C GLY A 92 16.97 -5.52 -7.54
N GLY A 93 17.07 -6.08 -8.76
CA GLY A 93 15.90 -6.35 -9.59
C GLY A 93 15.00 -7.44 -9.00
N TRP A 94 15.59 -8.57 -8.59
CA TRP A 94 14.85 -9.69 -8.04
C TRP A 94 14.22 -9.39 -6.69
N ILE A 95 14.88 -8.65 -5.79
CA ILE A 95 14.26 -8.29 -4.51
C ILE A 95 13.01 -7.44 -4.72
N ASN A 96 13.04 -6.44 -5.62
CA ASN A 96 11.86 -5.66 -6.00
C ASN A 96 10.75 -6.51 -6.62
N ALA A 97 11.08 -7.57 -7.35
CA ALA A 97 10.12 -8.44 -8.01
C ALA A 97 9.50 -9.50 -7.07
N VAL A 98 10.26 -9.98 -6.08
CA VAL A 98 9.80 -11.00 -5.13
C VAL A 98 8.88 -10.40 -4.07
N ILE A 99 9.09 -9.14 -3.68
CA ILE A 99 8.26 -8.47 -2.68
C ILE A 99 6.76 -8.58 -2.97
N PRO A 100 6.24 -8.16 -4.14
CA PRO A 100 4.80 -8.28 -4.42
C PRO A 100 4.31 -9.73 -4.47
N ILE A 101 5.16 -10.69 -4.86
CA ILE A 101 4.82 -12.12 -4.85
C ILE A 101 4.58 -12.63 -3.43
N LEU A 102 5.31 -12.10 -2.44
CA LEU A 102 5.16 -12.47 -1.03
C LEU A 102 4.05 -11.67 -0.33
N ILE A 103 3.82 -10.41 -0.73
CA ILE A 103 2.80 -9.55 -0.11
C ILE A 103 1.39 -10.01 -0.52
N VAL A 104 1.14 -10.22 -1.80
CA VAL A 104 -0.22 -10.45 -2.29
C VAL A 104 -0.93 -11.66 -1.67
N PRO A 105 -0.26 -12.78 -1.31
CA PRO A 105 -0.89 -13.88 -0.59
C PRO A 105 -1.52 -13.47 0.74
N TYR A 106 -0.74 -12.92 1.68
CA TYR A 106 -1.26 -12.54 3.00
C TYR A 106 -2.17 -11.30 2.93
N TYR A 107 -1.93 -10.38 2.00
CA TYR A 107 -2.80 -9.24 1.74
C TYR A 107 -4.20 -9.67 1.31
N SER A 108 -4.28 -10.74 0.52
CA SER A 108 -5.56 -11.33 0.09
C SER A 108 -6.33 -11.98 1.24
N VAL A 109 -5.65 -12.48 2.26
CA VAL A 109 -6.31 -12.97 3.51
C VAL A 109 -7.04 -11.81 4.19
N ILE A 110 -6.36 -10.68 4.35
CA ILE A 110 -6.96 -9.48 4.96
C ILE A 110 -8.10 -8.95 4.08
N GLY A 111 -7.94 -8.95 2.76
CA GLY A 111 -9.03 -8.64 1.82
C GLY A 111 -10.26 -9.55 2.00
N GLY A 112 -10.04 -10.83 2.29
CA GLY A 112 -11.08 -11.78 2.67
C GLY A 112 -11.80 -11.39 3.97
N TRP A 113 -11.06 -10.96 5.00
CA TRP A 113 -11.67 -10.45 6.24
C TRP A 113 -12.56 -9.24 5.98
N VAL A 114 -12.16 -8.35 5.08
CA VAL A 114 -12.98 -7.21 4.65
C VAL A 114 -14.28 -7.66 4.01
N ILE A 115 -14.26 -8.69 3.15
CA ILE A 115 -15.49 -9.29 2.58
C ILE A 115 -16.39 -9.83 3.68
N LYS A 116 -15.86 -10.54 4.67
CA LYS A 116 -16.63 -11.09 5.79
C LYS A 116 -17.38 -10.00 6.54
N TYR A 117 -16.68 -8.90 6.88
CA TYR A 117 -17.29 -7.79 7.60
C TYR A 117 -18.30 -7.02 6.75
N LEU A 118 -18.00 -6.79 5.48
CA LEU A 118 -18.95 -6.17 4.55
C LEU A 118 -20.25 -6.96 4.46
N VAL A 119 -20.15 -8.28 4.26
CA VAL A 119 -21.34 -9.16 4.20
C VAL A 119 -22.10 -9.10 5.53
N GLY A 120 -21.41 -9.13 6.67
CA GLY A 120 -22.05 -9.02 7.99
C GLY A 120 -22.85 -7.72 8.14
N TYR A 121 -22.30 -6.58 7.74
CA TYR A 121 -23.04 -5.30 7.77
C TYR A 121 -24.24 -5.28 6.80
N ILE A 122 -24.08 -5.77 5.57
CA ILE A 122 -25.16 -5.84 4.57
C ILE A 122 -26.31 -6.75 5.06
N THR A 123 -25.98 -7.83 5.75
CA THR A 123 -26.99 -8.80 6.27
C THR A 123 -27.55 -8.44 7.63
N GLY A 124 -27.20 -7.28 8.19
CA GLY A 124 -27.75 -6.79 9.46
C GLY A 124 -27.11 -7.38 10.72
N HIS A 125 -25.95 -8.04 10.61
CA HIS A 125 -25.22 -8.63 11.74
C HIS A 125 -24.15 -7.68 12.33
N GLY A 126 -24.30 -6.36 12.16
CA GLY A 126 -23.33 -5.36 12.64
C GLY A 126 -23.02 -5.48 14.13
N SER A 127 -24.04 -5.69 14.97
CA SER A 127 -23.91 -5.87 16.42
C SER A 127 -23.08 -7.09 16.80
N GLU A 128 -23.16 -8.18 16.03
CA GLU A 128 -22.35 -9.38 16.26
C GLU A 128 -20.88 -9.10 15.96
N LEU A 129 -20.60 -8.34 14.88
CA LEU A 129 -19.23 -7.95 14.49
C LEU A 129 -18.55 -7.09 15.55
N ALA A 130 -19.31 -6.35 16.35
CA ALA A 130 -18.81 -5.49 17.43
C ALA A 130 -18.55 -6.22 18.75
N GLN A 131 -18.98 -7.49 18.88
CA GLN A 131 -18.80 -8.27 20.10
C GLN A 131 -17.35 -8.59 20.39
N ASP A 132 -17.01 -8.61 21.69
CA ASP A 132 -15.69 -9.04 22.13
C ASP A 132 -15.41 -10.48 21.73
N GLY A 133 -14.22 -10.71 21.17
CA GLY A 133 -13.79 -12.02 20.72
C GLY A 133 -14.34 -12.47 19.36
N TYR A 134 -15.27 -11.73 18.73
CA TYR A 134 -15.80 -12.11 17.42
C TYR A 134 -14.68 -12.26 16.38
N PHE A 135 -13.84 -11.24 16.23
CA PHE A 135 -12.73 -11.27 15.28
C PHE A 135 -11.77 -12.43 15.57
N SER A 136 -11.38 -12.62 16.83
CA SER A 136 -10.49 -13.72 17.23
C SER A 136 -11.09 -15.09 16.93
N SER A 137 -12.39 -15.28 17.18
CA SER A 137 -13.09 -16.52 16.86
C SER A 137 -13.21 -16.75 15.36
N PHE A 138 -13.42 -15.68 14.59
CA PHE A 138 -13.48 -15.75 13.14
C PHE A 138 -12.15 -16.16 12.53
N ILE A 139 -11.03 -15.51 12.90
CA ILE A 139 -9.70 -15.82 12.34
C ILE A 139 -9.18 -17.18 12.79
N ALA A 140 -9.66 -17.71 13.93
CA ALA A 140 -9.37 -19.06 14.37
C ALA A 140 -10.16 -20.14 13.59
N ASN A 141 -11.26 -19.78 12.94
CA ASN A 141 -12.06 -20.69 12.13
C ASN A 141 -11.46 -20.85 10.72
N GLY A 142 -10.59 -21.84 10.55
CA GLY A 142 -9.87 -22.06 9.30
C GLY A 142 -10.75 -22.15 8.06
N ALA A 143 -11.92 -22.83 8.14
CA ALA A 143 -12.83 -22.94 6.99
C ALA A 143 -13.42 -21.60 6.57
N SER A 144 -13.88 -20.80 7.55
CA SER A 144 -14.46 -19.48 7.28
C SER A 144 -13.43 -18.52 6.67
N VAL A 145 -12.20 -18.49 7.20
CA VAL A 145 -11.13 -17.62 6.70
C VAL A 145 -10.70 -18.05 5.31
N GLU A 146 -10.55 -19.35 5.07
CA GLU A 146 -10.12 -19.88 3.78
C GLU A 146 -11.12 -19.55 2.67
N ILE A 147 -12.43 -19.69 2.93
CA ILE A 147 -13.48 -19.35 1.95
C ILE A 147 -13.40 -17.89 1.53
N VAL A 148 -13.35 -16.95 2.47
CA VAL A 148 -13.33 -15.52 2.13
C VAL A 148 -12.00 -15.09 1.51
N PHE A 149 -10.88 -15.69 1.92
CA PHE A 149 -9.58 -15.53 1.30
C PHE A 149 -9.61 -15.96 -0.17
N LEU A 150 -10.13 -17.16 -0.47
CA LEU A 150 -10.25 -17.65 -1.83
C LEU A 150 -11.18 -16.78 -2.68
N LEU A 151 -12.30 -16.29 -2.12
CA LEU A 151 -13.19 -15.37 -2.82
C LEU A 151 -12.47 -14.07 -3.22
N PHE A 152 -11.69 -13.47 -2.31
CA PHE A 152 -10.93 -12.26 -2.62
C PHE A 152 -9.82 -12.54 -3.65
N THR A 153 -9.13 -13.67 -3.53
CA THR A 153 -8.10 -14.11 -4.47
C THR A 153 -8.68 -14.32 -5.87
N LEU A 154 -9.82 -14.98 -5.98
CA LEU A 154 -10.52 -15.18 -7.26
C LEU A 154 -10.97 -13.85 -7.89
N LEU A 155 -11.47 -12.91 -7.07
CA LEU A 155 -11.81 -11.56 -7.53
C LEU A 155 -10.58 -10.86 -8.13
N THR A 156 -9.45 -10.86 -7.41
CA THR A 156 -8.19 -10.28 -7.88
C THR A 156 -7.73 -10.92 -9.19
N LEU A 157 -7.66 -12.24 -9.24
CA LEU A 157 -7.23 -12.98 -10.43
C LEU A 157 -8.17 -12.76 -11.63
N GLY A 158 -9.47 -12.70 -11.42
CA GLY A 158 -10.45 -12.40 -12.47
C GLY A 158 -10.15 -11.06 -13.15
N ILE A 159 -9.80 -10.04 -12.38
CA ILE A 159 -9.41 -8.72 -12.91
C ILE A 159 -8.07 -8.82 -13.66
N ILE A 160 -7.09 -9.54 -13.13
CA ILE A 160 -5.77 -9.72 -13.75
C ILE A 160 -5.86 -10.45 -15.09
N PHE A 161 -6.70 -11.49 -15.18
CA PHE A 161 -6.93 -12.20 -16.45
C PHE A 161 -7.57 -11.32 -17.53
N ALA A 162 -8.32 -10.27 -17.17
CA ALA A 162 -8.87 -9.29 -18.11
C ALA A 162 -7.80 -8.36 -18.73
N GLY A 163 -6.57 -8.34 -18.16
CA GLY A 163 -5.42 -7.58 -18.66
C GLY A 163 -5.27 -6.19 -18.07
N VAL A 164 -4.22 -5.47 -18.49
CA VAL A 164 -3.88 -4.15 -17.91
C VAL A 164 -4.99 -3.13 -18.18
N ARG A 165 -5.36 -2.94 -19.43
CA ARG A 165 -6.32 -1.90 -19.83
C ARG A 165 -7.76 -2.21 -19.44
N ASN A 166 -8.22 -3.44 -19.71
CA ASN A 166 -9.60 -3.85 -19.45
C ASN A 166 -9.86 -4.33 -18.03
N GLY A 167 -8.82 -4.77 -17.32
CA GLY A 167 -8.86 -5.18 -15.92
C GLY A 167 -8.35 -4.08 -15.01
N VAL A 168 -7.02 -4.00 -14.82
CA VAL A 168 -6.38 -3.11 -13.84
C VAL A 168 -6.82 -1.65 -13.99
N GLU A 169 -6.66 -1.06 -15.16
CA GLU A 169 -7.01 0.34 -15.40
C GLU A 169 -8.52 0.59 -15.27
N ARG A 170 -9.34 -0.24 -15.88
CA ARG A 170 -10.80 -0.06 -15.87
C ARG A 170 -11.37 -0.12 -14.44
N VAL A 171 -10.91 -1.09 -13.66
CA VAL A 171 -11.33 -1.25 -12.26
C VAL A 171 -10.88 -0.08 -11.42
N SER A 172 -9.59 0.34 -11.52
CA SER A 172 -9.08 1.50 -10.79
C SER A 172 -9.82 2.80 -11.16
N ARG A 173 -10.11 3.01 -12.45
CA ARG A 173 -10.89 4.18 -12.91
C ARG A 173 -12.31 4.25 -12.38
N MET A 174 -12.92 3.09 -12.09
CA MET A 174 -14.27 3.03 -11.50
C MET A 174 -14.20 3.15 -9.97
N MET A 175 -13.31 2.40 -9.32
CA MET A 175 -13.28 2.30 -7.86
C MET A 175 -12.70 3.56 -7.18
N MET A 176 -11.66 4.19 -7.76
CA MET A 176 -10.99 5.31 -7.11
C MET A 176 -11.88 6.55 -6.91
N PRO A 177 -12.67 7.01 -7.90
CA PRO A 177 -13.60 8.12 -7.65
C PRO A 177 -14.66 7.79 -6.59
N VAL A 178 -15.20 6.56 -6.59
CA VAL A 178 -16.19 6.13 -5.59
C VAL A 178 -15.55 6.10 -4.20
N LEU A 179 -14.31 5.58 -4.08
CA LEU A 179 -13.55 5.58 -2.83
C LEU A 179 -13.38 7.01 -2.27
N VAL A 180 -13.04 7.99 -3.12
CA VAL A 180 -12.94 9.40 -2.70
C VAL A 180 -14.28 9.92 -2.20
N VAL A 181 -15.38 9.68 -2.91
CA VAL A 181 -16.71 10.13 -2.50
C VAL A 181 -17.10 9.50 -1.16
N LEU A 182 -16.90 8.18 -1.01
CA LEU A 182 -17.18 7.48 0.24
C LEU A 182 -16.33 8.03 1.40
N SER A 183 -15.04 8.30 1.17
CA SER A 183 -14.16 8.86 2.21
C SER A 183 -14.64 10.23 2.67
N VAL A 184 -15.09 11.09 1.75
CA VAL A 184 -15.66 12.41 2.10
C VAL A 184 -16.96 12.26 2.91
N ILE A 185 -17.87 11.37 2.50
CA ILE A 185 -19.15 11.15 3.19
C ILE A 185 -18.90 10.66 4.62
N ILE A 186 -18.04 9.65 4.78
CA ILE A 186 -17.76 9.05 6.10
C ILE A 186 -17.02 10.05 6.99
N ALA A 187 -16.02 10.78 6.46
CA ALA A 187 -15.32 11.81 7.22
C ALA A 187 -16.27 12.94 7.66
N ALA A 188 -17.13 13.43 6.76
CA ALA A 188 -18.13 14.43 7.11
C ALA A 188 -19.07 13.94 8.22
N TYR A 189 -19.52 12.71 8.14
CA TYR A 189 -20.34 12.09 9.20
C TYR A 189 -19.57 11.97 10.53
N SER A 190 -18.31 11.51 10.49
CA SER A 190 -17.47 11.32 11.66
C SER A 190 -17.21 12.63 12.42
N VAL A 191 -16.86 13.71 11.71
CA VAL A 191 -16.56 15.01 12.34
C VAL A 191 -17.78 15.72 12.95
N THR A 192 -19.00 15.31 12.57
CA THR A 192 -20.24 15.85 13.13
C THR A 192 -20.70 15.16 14.42
N ARG A 193 -20.02 14.13 14.89
CA ARG A 193 -20.40 13.43 16.11
C ARG A 193 -20.10 14.25 17.37
N PRO A 194 -20.89 14.10 18.43
CA PRO A 194 -20.59 14.73 19.74
C PRO A 194 -19.20 14.34 20.21
N GLY A 195 -18.38 15.32 20.64
CA GLY A 195 -16.97 15.08 21.07
C GLY A 195 -15.95 14.90 19.96
N ALA A 196 -16.35 14.76 18.71
CA ALA A 196 -15.45 14.55 17.56
C ALA A 196 -14.51 15.73 17.31
N LEU A 197 -14.89 16.97 17.70
CA LEU A 197 -14.10 18.18 17.44
C LEU A 197 -12.72 18.14 18.11
N GLU A 198 -12.61 17.50 19.26
CA GLU A 198 -11.31 17.32 19.94
C GLU A 198 -10.39 16.42 19.12
N GLY A 199 -10.92 15.32 18.55
CA GLY A 199 -10.18 14.47 17.64
C GLY A 199 -9.76 15.19 16.35
N VAL A 200 -10.62 16.04 15.79
CA VAL A 200 -10.28 16.89 14.63
C VAL A 200 -9.13 17.84 14.97
N LYS A 201 -9.21 18.54 16.11
CA LYS A 201 -8.14 19.44 16.57
C LYS A 201 -6.84 18.68 16.82
N TYR A 202 -6.92 17.55 17.51
CA TYR A 202 -5.77 16.70 17.78
C TYR A 202 -5.08 16.27 16.49
N PHE A 203 -5.84 15.88 15.48
CA PHE A 203 -5.29 15.37 14.21
C PHE A 203 -4.78 16.47 13.27
N LEU A 204 -5.45 17.64 13.21
CA LEU A 204 -5.10 18.67 12.23
C LEU A 204 -4.17 19.75 12.78
N VAL A 205 -4.18 20.01 14.10
CA VAL A 205 -3.40 21.10 14.69
C VAL A 205 -2.07 20.56 15.21
N PRO A 206 -0.92 20.95 14.60
CA PRO A 206 0.38 20.52 15.08
C PRO A 206 0.66 21.05 16.49
N ASN A 207 0.94 20.14 17.43
CA ASN A 207 1.37 20.48 18.77
C ASN A 207 2.83 20.01 18.96
N PRO A 208 3.81 20.94 19.02
CA PRO A 208 5.21 20.59 19.23
C PRO A 208 5.49 19.80 20.52
N ALA A 209 4.65 19.94 21.55
CA ALA A 209 4.80 19.18 22.79
C ALA A 209 4.61 17.66 22.58
N ASN A 210 3.89 17.25 21.53
CA ASN A 210 3.67 15.86 21.18
C ASN A 210 4.77 15.30 20.25
N PHE A 211 5.81 16.08 19.96
CA PHE A 211 6.91 15.63 19.11
C PHE A 211 7.79 14.61 19.82
N SER A 212 8.14 13.55 19.10
CA SER A 212 9.20 12.61 19.49
C SER A 212 10.01 12.20 18.25
N TRP A 213 11.23 11.72 18.45
CA TRP A 213 11.98 11.15 17.33
C TRP A 213 11.27 9.94 16.72
N MET A 214 10.47 9.23 17.51
CA MET A 214 9.66 8.11 17.03
C MET A 214 8.56 8.59 16.06
N THR A 215 8.04 9.80 16.24
CA THR A 215 7.11 10.43 15.27
C THR A 215 7.72 10.50 13.87
N VAL A 216 9.00 10.88 13.77
CA VAL A 216 9.70 10.94 12.47
C VAL A 216 9.91 9.55 11.89
N VAL A 217 10.41 8.60 12.69
CA VAL A 217 10.70 7.22 12.25
C VAL A 217 9.43 6.51 11.78
N THR A 218 8.35 6.63 12.55
CA THR A 218 7.07 5.98 12.19
C THR A 218 6.40 6.66 11.01
N ALA A 219 6.51 7.99 10.85
CA ALA A 219 6.03 8.70 9.67
C ALA A 219 6.82 8.30 8.41
N MET A 220 8.15 8.11 8.51
CA MET A 220 8.96 7.57 7.40
C MET A 220 8.49 6.15 7.00
N GLY A 221 8.33 5.26 7.97
CA GLY A 221 7.86 3.90 7.71
C GLY A 221 6.45 3.86 7.12
N GLN A 222 5.54 4.73 7.58
CA GLN A 222 4.21 4.85 7.03
C GLN A 222 4.23 5.38 5.60
N MET A 223 5.01 6.41 5.31
CA MET A 223 5.16 6.96 3.96
C MET A 223 5.70 5.93 2.98
N PHE A 224 6.67 5.14 3.40
CA PHE A 224 7.30 4.10 2.63
C PHE A 224 6.29 3.03 2.20
N TYR A 225 5.48 2.58 3.15
CA TYR A 225 4.44 1.57 2.92
C TYR A 225 3.27 2.12 2.10
N SER A 226 2.77 3.33 2.44
CA SER A 226 1.61 3.95 1.82
C SER A 226 1.80 4.15 0.31
N LEU A 227 2.94 4.69 -0.10
CA LEU A 227 3.21 5.00 -1.51
C LEU A 227 3.65 3.79 -2.35
N SER A 228 3.57 2.58 -1.81
CA SER A 228 3.99 1.34 -2.50
C SER A 228 5.44 1.40 -3.03
N ILE A 229 6.33 2.08 -2.30
CA ILE A 229 7.74 2.24 -2.67
C ILE A 229 8.46 0.90 -2.52
N ALA A 230 9.34 0.59 -3.47
CA ALA A 230 10.17 -0.62 -3.50
C ALA A 230 9.37 -1.95 -3.55
N MET A 231 8.13 -1.90 -4.06
CA MET A 231 7.31 -3.10 -4.32
C MET A 231 7.31 -3.50 -5.81
N GLY A 232 8.15 -2.88 -6.64
CA GLY A 232 8.18 -3.13 -8.09
C GLY A 232 6.96 -2.61 -8.87
N ILE A 233 5.90 -2.18 -8.19
CA ILE A 233 4.65 -1.73 -8.79
C ILE A 233 4.88 -0.49 -9.64
N LEU A 234 5.57 0.52 -9.11
CA LEU A 234 5.79 1.79 -9.79
C LEU A 234 6.71 1.64 -11.01
N VAL A 235 7.69 0.73 -10.95
CA VAL A 235 8.51 0.35 -12.11
C VAL A 235 7.64 -0.33 -13.17
N THR A 236 6.82 -1.31 -12.77
CA THR A 236 5.90 -2.01 -13.68
C THR A 236 4.92 -1.03 -14.34
N PHE A 237 4.25 -0.19 -13.56
CA PHE A 237 3.28 0.78 -14.09
C PHE A 237 3.92 1.89 -14.90
N GLY A 238 5.12 2.34 -14.52
CA GLY A 238 5.96 3.24 -15.32
C GLY A 238 6.24 2.68 -16.70
N SER A 239 6.48 1.36 -16.79
CA SER A 239 6.73 0.69 -18.07
C SER A 239 5.49 0.64 -19.00
N TYR A 240 4.29 0.81 -18.46
CA TYR A 240 3.03 0.87 -19.20
C TYR A 240 2.61 2.31 -19.58
N MET A 241 3.31 3.33 -19.10
CA MET A 241 3.02 4.72 -19.46
C MET A 241 3.28 4.97 -20.94
N LYS A 242 2.45 5.81 -21.57
CA LYS A 242 2.69 6.29 -22.93
C LYS A 242 3.78 7.37 -22.94
N LYS A 243 4.50 7.48 -24.06
CA LYS A 243 5.62 8.43 -24.21
C LYS A 243 5.22 9.90 -24.17
N ASP A 244 3.97 10.22 -24.44
CA ASP A 244 3.40 11.58 -24.40
C ASP A 244 2.95 12.02 -22.99
N VAL A 245 2.99 11.12 -22.00
CA VAL A 245 2.54 11.39 -20.64
C VAL A 245 3.71 11.89 -19.78
N SER A 246 3.53 13.03 -19.12
CA SER A 246 4.52 13.61 -18.20
C SER A 246 4.74 12.72 -16.98
N ILE A 247 5.99 12.31 -16.74
CA ILE A 247 6.37 11.53 -15.56
C ILE A 247 6.16 12.37 -14.30
N GLU A 248 6.73 13.58 -14.21
CA GLU A 248 6.59 14.45 -13.03
C GLU A 248 5.14 14.80 -12.73
N GLY A 249 4.38 15.20 -13.76
CA GLY A 249 2.98 15.54 -13.58
C GLY A 249 2.10 14.38 -13.13
N SER A 250 2.46 13.15 -13.49
CA SER A 250 1.76 11.94 -13.07
C SER A 250 2.15 11.52 -11.66
N THR A 251 3.43 11.53 -11.34
CA THR A 251 3.98 11.23 -10.01
C THR A 251 3.42 12.18 -8.94
N LYS A 252 3.42 13.49 -9.24
CA LYS A 252 2.80 14.48 -8.34
C LYS A 252 1.33 14.19 -8.07
N ASN A 253 0.57 13.76 -9.07
CA ASN A 253 -0.84 13.45 -8.87
C ASN A 253 -1.03 12.21 -7.99
N VAL A 254 -0.18 11.19 -8.11
CA VAL A 254 -0.19 10.00 -7.23
C VAL A 254 0.12 10.40 -5.79
N GLU A 255 1.19 11.18 -5.57
CA GLU A 255 1.58 11.73 -4.27
C GLU A 255 0.43 12.49 -3.59
N ILE A 256 -0.20 13.42 -4.30
CA ILE A 256 -1.31 14.21 -3.79
C ILE A 256 -2.51 13.32 -3.44
N PHE A 257 -2.83 12.38 -4.33
CA PHE A 257 -3.98 11.50 -4.16
C PHE A 257 -3.83 10.61 -2.92
N ASP A 258 -2.68 9.97 -2.75
CA ASP A 258 -2.37 9.15 -1.59
C ASP A 258 -2.43 9.96 -0.29
N THR A 259 -1.77 11.12 -0.26
CA THR A 259 -1.73 11.99 0.93
C THR A 259 -3.13 12.48 1.31
N LEU A 260 -3.95 12.88 0.34
CA LEU A 260 -5.32 13.30 0.61
C LEU A 260 -6.18 12.17 1.18
N ILE A 261 -6.07 10.95 0.64
CA ILE A 261 -6.82 9.81 1.18
C ILE A 261 -6.32 9.42 2.57
N ALA A 262 -5.03 9.47 2.84
CA ALA A 262 -4.50 9.26 4.18
C ALA A 262 -5.07 10.29 5.20
N MET A 263 -5.12 11.57 4.81
CA MET A 263 -5.76 12.62 5.62
C MET A 263 -7.25 12.38 5.82
N MET A 264 -7.97 11.97 4.77
CA MET A 264 -9.40 11.63 4.88
C MET A 264 -9.61 10.43 5.80
N ALA A 265 -8.76 9.41 5.73
CA ALA A 265 -8.80 8.26 6.64
C ALA A 265 -8.58 8.69 8.10
N GLY A 266 -7.63 9.59 8.35
CA GLY A 266 -7.45 10.22 9.66
C GLY A 266 -8.72 10.92 10.16
N LEU A 267 -9.37 11.72 9.30
CA LEU A 267 -10.64 12.40 9.61
C LEU A 267 -11.84 11.46 9.73
N MET A 268 -11.83 10.31 9.08
CA MET A 268 -12.87 9.30 9.25
C MET A 268 -12.78 8.59 10.60
N ILE A 269 -11.55 8.28 11.04
CA ILE A 269 -11.33 7.34 12.15
C ILE A 269 -11.04 8.06 13.46
N ILE A 270 -10.10 9.01 13.49
CA ILE A 270 -9.69 9.66 14.74
C ILE A 270 -10.85 10.40 15.43
N PRO A 271 -11.63 11.27 14.76
CA PRO A 271 -12.76 11.94 15.40
C PRO A 271 -13.84 10.96 15.88
N ALA A 272 -14.11 9.88 15.12
CA ALA A 272 -15.08 8.86 15.51
C ALA A 272 -14.66 8.12 16.79
N VAL A 273 -13.39 7.73 16.88
CA VAL A 273 -12.84 7.05 18.07
C VAL A 273 -12.80 8.01 19.26
N PHE A 274 -12.42 9.27 19.07
CA PHE A 274 -12.45 10.28 20.16
C PHE A 274 -13.86 10.52 20.68
N SER A 275 -14.86 10.57 19.81
CA SER A 275 -16.28 10.63 20.18
C SER A 275 -16.70 9.43 21.04
N PHE A 276 -16.23 8.24 20.68
CA PHE A 276 -16.55 6.98 21.38
C PHE A 276 -15.80 6.84 22.70
N SER A 277 -14.50 7.19 22.75
CA SER A 277 -13.62 6.96 23.90
C SER A 277 -13.60 8.12 24.91
N GLY A 278 -14.29 9.23 24.64
CA GLY A 278 -14.18 10.43 25.46
C GLY A 278 -12.86 11.16 25.33
N GLY A 279 -12.15 10.98 24.20
CA GLY A 279 -10.90 11.70 23.89
C GLY A 279 -9.61 10.93 24.18
N ASP A 280 -9.68 9.62 24.45
CA ASP A 280 -8.50 8.78 24.68
C ASP A 280 -7.92 8.24 23.35
N PRO A 281 -6.73 8.71 22.92
CA PRO A 281 -6.08 8.23 21.70
C PRO A 281 -5.57 6.78 21.82
N ASP A 282 -5.34 6.27 23.04
CA ASP A 282 -4.83 4.91 23.25
C ASP A 282 -5.89 3.83 22.96
N THR A 283 -7.15 4.24 22.79
CA THR A 283 -8.23 3.36 22.32
C THR A 283 -8.06 2.88 20.87
N LEU A 284 -7.25 3.61 20.07
CA LEU A 284 -6.90 3.17 18.72
C LEU A 284 -5.89 2.02 18.78
N GLN A 285 -6.35 0.82 18.53
CA GLN A 285 -5.51 -0.36 18.50
C GLN A 285 -4.67 -0.44 17.22
N ALA A 286 -3.51 -1.10 17.30
CA ALA A 286 -2.62 -1.28 16.16
C ALA A 286 -3.16 -2.31 15.16
N GLY A 287 -2.83 -2.12 13.89
CA GLY A 287 -3.02 -3.12 12.84
C GLY A 287 -4.48 -3.49 12.57
N PRO A 288 -4.74 -4.77 12.26
CA PRO A 288 -6.08 -5.26 11.96
C PRO A 288 -7.10 -5.05 13.09
N ALA A 289 -6.65 -4.99 14.34
CA ALA A 289 -7.52 -4.79 15.48
C ALA A 289 -8.27 -3.46 15.43
N LEU A 290 -7.66 -2.39 14.90
CA LEU A 290 -8.37 -1.13 14.68
C LEU A 290 -9.60 -1.34 13.79
N MET A 291 -9.41 -1.99 12.64
CA MET A 291 -10.46 -2.13 11.63
C MET A 291 -11.52 -3.16 12.01
N PHE A 292 -11.12 -4.27 12.62
CA PHE A 292 -11.99 -5.42 12.82
C PHE A 292 -12.51 -5.58 14.27
N ILE A 293 -11.98 -4.78 15.22
CA ILE A 293 -12.45 -4.77 16.60
C ILE A 293 -12.94 -3.37 17.01
N THR A 294 -12.07 -2.35 16.91
CA THR A 294 -12.40 -1.01 17.41
C THR A 294 -13.47 -0.33 16.57
N ILE A 295 -13.32 -0.29 15.25
CA ILE A 295 -14.24 0.41 14.35
C ILE A 295 -15.67 -0.18 14.38
N PRO A 296 -15.90 -1.51 14.39
CA PRO A 296 -17.25 -2.07 14.58
C PRO A 296 -17.91 -1.60 15.88
N LYS A 297 -17.17 -1.52 17.00
CA LYS A 297 -17.71 -1.01 18.28
C LYS A 297 -18.08 0.47 18.20
N VAL A 298 -17.25 1.27 17.53
CA VAL A 298 -17.53 2.69 17.28
C VAL A 298 -18.82 2.83 16.47
N PHE A 299 -18.98 2.07 15.38
CA PHE A 299 -20.18 2.11 14.56
C PHE A 299 -21.42 1.64 15.33
N GLU A 300 -21.31 0.60 16.16
CA GLU A 300 -22.43 0.14 17.01
C GLU A 300 -22.94 1.24 17.95
N SER A 301 -22.09 2.15 18.39
CA SER A 301 -22.48 3.30 19.23
C SER A 301 -23.12 4.46 18.45
N MET A 302 -23.18 4.40 17.11
CA MET A 302 -23.68 5.50 16.26
C MET A 302 -25.09 5.24 15.75
N GLU A 303 -25.94 6.28 15.62
CA GLU A 303 -27.32 6.15 15.12
C GLU A 303 -27.45 5.48 13.75
N LEU A 304 -26.54 5.77 12.81
CA LEU A 304 -26.49 5.20 11.47
C LEU A 304 -25.36 4.18 11.32
N GLY A 305 -24.91 3.58 12.41
CA GLY A 305 -23.71 2.76 12.45
C GLY A 305 -23.69 1.62 11.44
N SER A 306 -24.81 0.91 11.25
CA SER A 306 -24.90 -0.15 10.25
C SER A 306 -24.70 0.36 8.81
N LEU A 307 -25.31 1.50 8.47
CA LEU A 307 -25.14 2.12 7.14
C LEU A 307 -23.69 2.60 6.95
N VAL A 308 -23.13 3.28 7.95
CA VAL A 308 -21.72 3.75 7.91
C VAL A 308 -20.77 2.56 7.82
N GLY A 309 -21.08 1.46 8.52
CA GLY A 309 -20.32 0.21 8.41
C GLY A 309 -20.31 -0.36 7.00
N VAL A 310 -21.47 -0.42 6.32
CA VAL A 310 -21.52 -0.82 4.91
C VAL A 310 -20.66 0.09 4.04
N LEU A 311 -20.85 1.40 4.13
CA LEU A 311 -20.09 2.38 3.32
C LEU A 311 -18.59 2.28 3.59
N PHE A 312 -18.19 2.12 4.85
CA PHE A 312 -16.80 1.97 5.25
C PHE A 312 -16.18 0.69 4.68
N PHE A 313 -16.81 -0.47 4.85
CA PHE A 313 -16.27 -1.74 4.35
C PHE A 313 -16.33 -1.85 2.83
N VAL A 314 -17.24 -1.14 2.12
CA VAL A 314 -17.16 -0.97 0.65
C VAL A 314 -15.93 -0.15 0.27
N LEU A 315 -15.68 0.96 0.95
CA LEU A 315 -14.49 1.78 0.74
C LEU A 315 -13.20 0.97 0.96
N VAL A 316 -13.13 0.23 2.07
CA VAL A 316 -11.99 -0.63 2.41
C VAL A 316 -11.80 -1.75 1.39
N LEU A 317 -12.89 -2.36 0.91
CA LEU A 317 -12.83 -3.39 -0.13
C LEU A 317 -12.26 -2.83 -1.44
N PHE A 318 -12.67 -1.61 -1.83
CA PHE A 318 -12.15 -0.98 -3.04
C PHE A 318 -10.64 -0.68 -2.91
N ALA A 319 -10.21 -0.15 -1.75
CA ALA A 319 -8.79 0.05 -1.47
C ALA A 319 -8.00 -1.27 -1.48
N ALA A 320 -8.54 -2.32 -0.89
CA ALA A 320 -7.91 -3.64 -0.87
C ALA A 320 -7.78 -4.24 -2.28
N VAL A 321 -8.84 -4.17 -3.10
CA VAL A 321 -8.86 -4.71 -4.47
C VAL A 321 -7.87 -3.95 -5.36
N THR A 322 -7.87 -2.62 -5.34
CA THR A 322 -6.97 -1.82 -6.20
C THR A 322 -5.49 -2.06 -5.89
N SER A 323 -5.13 -2.22 -4.62
CA SER A 323 -3.76 -2.56 -4.22
C SER A 323 -3.40 -4.02 -4.55
N SER A 324 -4.32 -4.96 -4.32
CA SER A 324 -4.10 -6.39 -4.64
C SER A 324 -3.87 -6.61 -6.13
N ILE A 325 -4.65 -5.97 -7.01
CA ILE A 325 -4.44 -6.09 -8.47
C ILE A 325 -3.12 -5.46 -8.90
N ALA A 326 -2.66 -4.39 -8.26
CA ALA A 326 -1.38 -3.75 -8.58
C ALA A 326 -0.18 -4.63 -8.18
N LEU A 327 -0.23 -5.24 -6.98
CA LEU A 327 0.77 -6.22 -6.52
C LEU A 327 0.82 -7.43 -7.44
N THR A 328 -0.35 -7.99 -7.75
CA THR A 328 -0.44 -9.18 -8.64
C THR A 328 0.04 -8.86 -10.06
N GLU A 329 -0.28 -7.68 -10.58
CA GLU A 329 0.18 -7.24 -11.90
C GLU A 329 1.71 -7.11 -11.96
N SER A 330 2.34 -6.56 -10.92
CA SER A 330 3.80 -6.48 -10.83
C SER A 330 4.45 -7.87 -10.86
N ALA A 331 3.89 -8.82 -10.13
CA ALA A 331 4.35 -10.21 -10.12
C ALA A 331 4.17 -10.89 -11.50
N VAL A 332 3.00 -10.77 -12.11
CA VAL A 332 2.67 -11.33 -13.43
C VAL A 332 3.59 -10.73 -14.50
N SER A 333 3.75 -9.41 -14.54
CA SER A 333 4.63 -8.71 -15.47
C SER A 333 6.08 -9.19 -15.39
N THR A 334 6.57 -9.50 -14.19
CA THR A 334 7.92 -10.06 -14.01
C THR A 334 8.05 -11.42 -14.67
N PHE A 335 7.06 -12.30 -14.51
CA PHE A 335 7.10 -13.64 -15.13
C PHE A 335 6.92 -13.59 -16.65
N GLU A 336 6.11 -12.63 -17.17
CA GLU A 336 6.02 -12.37 -18.61
C GLU A 336 7.38 -11.94 -19.17
N ASP A 337 8.06 -10.99 -18.53
CA ASP A 337 9.31 -10.42 -19.03
C ASP A 337 10.51 -11.36 -18.91
N GLU A 338 10.69 -12.01 -17.75
CA GLU A 338 11.89 -12.79 -17.44
C GLU A 338 11.80 -14.25 -17.95
N LEU A 339 10.61 -14.83 -17.90
CA LEU A 339 10.40 -16.24 -18.30
C LEU A 339 9.80 -16.37 -19.71
N GLY A 340 9.41 -15.25 -20.34
CA GLY A 340 8.78 -15.25 -21.65
C GLY A 340 7.42 -15.95 -21.65
N TRP A 341 6.74 -16.02 -20.50
CA TRP A 341 5.45 -16.69 -20.37
C TRP A 341 4.31 -15.83 -20.91
N SER A 342 3.28 -16.49 -21.43
CA SER A 342 2.05 -15.79 -21.72
C SER A 342 1.40 -15.27 -20.44
N ARG A 343 0.68 -14.14 -20.53
CA ARG A 343 -0.03 -13.55 -19.40
C ARG A 343 -0.91 -14.54 -18.65
N LYS A 344 -1.66 -15.38 -19.39
CA LYS A 344 -2.52 -16.39 -18.78
C LYS A 344 -1.73 -17.39 -17.93
N LYS A 345 -0.59 -17.87 -18.44
CA LYS A 345 0.29 -18.79 -17.71
C LYS A 345 0.90 -18.13 -16.48
N ALA A 346 1.42 -16.91 -16.64
CA ALA A 346 2.00 -16.15 -15.52
C ALA A 346 0.96 -15.88 -14.42
N ALA A 347 -0.24 -15.41 -14.79
CA ALA A 347 -1.32 -15.16 -13.84
C ALA A 347 -1.81 -16.45 -13.13
N ALA A 348 -1.89 -17.56 -13.83
CA ALA A 348 -2.27 -18.84 -13.23
C ALA A 348 -1.24 -19.32 -12.21
N VAL A 349 0.07 -19.22 -12.52
CA VAL A 349 1.13 -19.62 -11.57
C VAL A 349 1.19 -18.68 -10.37
N ILE A 350 1.07 -17.36 -10.58
CA ILE A 350 0.96 -16.42 -9.45
C ILE A 350 -0.27 -16.74 -8.62
N GLY A 351 -1.42 -17.08 -9.23
CA GLY A 351 -2.61 -17.53 -8.51
C GLY A 351 -2.37 -18.76 -7.64
N ILE A 352 -1.63 -19.75 -8.14
CA ILE A 352 -1.23 -20.93 -7.34
C ILE A 352 -0.36 -20.51 -6.15
N ILE A 353 0.63 -19.64 -6.38
CA ILE A 353 1.49 -19.12 -5.31
C ILE A 353 0.65 -18.35 -4.27
N MET A 354 -0.29 -17.51 -4.73
CA MET A 354 -1.22 -16.79 -3.83
C MET A 354 -2.01 -17.75 -2.96
N VAL A 355 -2.56 -18.81 -3.53
CA VAL A 355 -3.34 -19.80 -2.78
C VAL A 355 -2.44 -20.53 -1.78
N LEU A 356 -1.29 -21.05 -2.20
CA LEU A 356 -0.40 -21.82 -1.33
C LEU A 356 0.12 -20.99 -0.14
N LEU A 357 0.71 -19.83 -0.40
CA LEU A 357 1.24 -18.97 0.66
C LEU A 357 0.15 -18.27 1.46
N GLY A 358 -0.97 -17.93 0.80
CA GLY A 358 -2.11 -17.30 1.45
C GLY A 358 -2.83 -18.26 2.40
N SER A 359 -2.99 -19.55 2.04
CA SER A 359 -3.56 -20.55 2.95
C SER A 359 -2.71 -20.75 4.21
N LEU A 360 -1.36 -20.70 4.11
CA LEU A 360 -0.51 -20.70 5.31
C LEU A 360 -0.85 -19.50 6.22
N SER A 361 -1.02 -18.31 5.64
CA SER A 361 -1.35 -17.09 6.39
C SER A 361 -2.79 -17.13 6.92
N ALA A 362 -3.76 -17.62 6.14
CA ALA A 362 -5.16 -17.75 6.53
C ALA A 362 -5.35 -18.73 7.70
N LEU A 363 -4.67 -19.86 7.67
CA LEU A 363 -4.76 -20.89 8.69
C LEU A 363 -3.85 -20.64 9.91
N GLY A 364 -2.96 -19.64 9.83
CA GLY A 364 -1.95 -19.36 10.85
C GLY A 364 -2.53 -19.01 12.22
N TYR A 365 -3.68 -18.36 12.31
CA TYR A 365 -4.34 -18.03 13.58
C TYR A 365 -5.31 -19.09 14.08
N GLY A 366 -5.51 -20.15 13.32
CA GLY A 366 -6.43 -21.26 13.64
C GLY A 366 -5.71 -22.62 13.64
N PRO A 367 -5.97 -23.48 12.63
CA PRO A 367 -5.40 -24.83 12.58
C PRO A 367 -3.87 -24.90 12.63
N LEU A 368 -3.17 -23.88 12.13
CA LEU A 368 -1.70 -23.80 12.13
C LEU A 368 -1.15 -22.87 13.22
N SER A 369 -1.95 -22.45 14.19
CA SER A 369 -1.53 -21.51 15.25
C SER A 369 -0.34 -21.99 16.09
N GLY A 370 -0.12 -23.30 16.17
CA GLY A 370 1.06 -23.89 16.81
C GLY A 370 2.34 -23.84 15.98
N VAL A 371 2.26 -23.43 14.70
CA VAL A 371 3.43 -23.38 13.79
C VAL A 371 3.81 -21.92 13.59
N THR A 372 4.95 -21.52 14.12
CA THR A 372 5.45 -20.14 14.01
C THR A 372 6.82 -20.10 13.33
N VAL A 373 7.12 -18.99 12.65
CA VAL A 373 8.43 -18.70 12.07
C VAL A 373 9.05 -17.54 12.86
N ILE A 374 10.17 -17.76 13.53
CA ILE A 374 10.83 -16.78 14.41
C ILE A 374 9.84 -16.23 15.48
N GLY A 375 8.94 -17.10 15.99
CA GLY A 375 7.94 -16.70 16.99
C GLY A 375 6.73 -15.93 16.42
N MET A 376 6.64 -15.71 15.12
CA MET A 376 5.55 -15.01 14.44
C MET A 376 4.62 -15.99 13.71
N GLN A 377 3.34 -15.69 13.65
CA GLN A 377 2.40 -16.37 12.75
C GLN A 377 2.77 -16.09 11.29
N PHE A 378 2.34 -16.94 10.36
CA PHE A 378 2.74 -16.83 8.95
C PHE A 378 2.43 -15.46 8.35
N LEU A 379 1.25 -14.88 8.60
CA LEU A 379 0.88 -13.55 8.12
C LEU A 379 1.86 -12.50 8.63
N ASP A 380 2.10 -12.48 9.94
CA ASP A 380 2.98 -11.52 10.61
C ASP A 380 4.43 -11.69 10.13
N PHE A 381 4.87 -12.93 9.91
CA PHE A 381 6.20 -13.23 9.38
C PHE A 381 6.38 -12.69 7.96
N PHE A 382 5.42 -12.95 7.05
CA PHE A 382 5.50 -12.43 5.68
C PHE A 382 5.44 -10.91 5.65
N ASP A 383 4.60 -10.30 6.48
CA ASP A 383 4.54 -8.84 6.63
C ASP A 383 5.87 -8.27 7.13
N PHE A 384 6.44 -8.84 8.19
CA PHE A 384 7.75 -8.45 8.70
C PHE A 384 8.85 -8.61 7.64
N LEU A 385 8.93 -9.78 7.00
CA LEU A 385 9.96 -10.07 6.01
C LEU A 385 9.91 -9.08 4.84
N THR A 386 8.71 -8.81 4.32
CA THR A 386 8.55 -7.94 3.15
C THR A 386 8.68 -6.46 3.51
N ASN A 387 7.92 -5.98 4.48
CA ASN A 387 7.82 -4.55 4.79
C ASN A 387 9.01 -4.05 5.63
N SER A 388 9.45 -4.84 6.60
CA SER A 388 10.50 -4.42 7.54
C SER A 388 11.91 -4.70 7.03
N VAL A 389 12.11 -5.70 6.17
CA VAL A 389 13.43 -6.13 5.71
C VAL A 389 13.61 -5.90 4.22
N MET A 390 12.79 -6.54 3.38
CA MET A 390 13.04 -6.57 1.93
C MET A 390 12.81 -5.21 1.26
N MET A 391 11.74 -4.49 1.58
CA MET A 391 11.42 -3.21 0.96
C MET A 391 12.49 -2.13 1.21
N PRO A 392 13.01 -1.92 2.44
CA PRO A 392 14.10 -0.97 2.65
C PRO A 392 15.37 -1.33 1.89
N ILE A 393 15.71 -2.62 1.81
CA ILE A 393 16.86 -3.08 1.01
C ILE A 393 16.65 -2.82 -0.48
N ALA A 394 15.45 -3.08 -0.99
CA ALA A 394 15.07 -2.81 -2.37
C ALA A 394 15.13 -1.31 -2.72
N ALA A 395 14.70 -0.44 -1.79
CA ALA A 395 14.80 1.01 -1.96
C ALA A 395 16.25 1.50 -2.00
N ILE A 396 17.11 0.98 -1.12
CA ILE A 396 18.56 1.29 -1.17
C ILE A 396 19.14 0.83 -2.52
N ALA A 397 18.78 -0.37 -2.99
CA ALA A 397 19.24 -0.86 -4.29
C ALA A 397 18.76 0.05 -5.44
N THR A 398 17.52 0.55 -5.40
CA THR A 398 16.98 1.51 -6.37
C THR A 398 17.71 2.83 -6.32
N CYS A 399 17.98 3.39 -5.12
CA CYS A 399 18.77 4.61 -4.97
C CYS A 399 20.20 4.45 -5.56
N LEU A 400 20.88 3.35 -5.25
CA LEU A 400 22.21 3.05 -5.78
C LEU A 400 22.20 2.86 -7.31
N LEU A 401 21.17 2.21 -7.86
CA LEU A 401 21.00 2.06 -9.30
C LEU A 401 20.90 3.43 -9.98
N VAL A 402 20.04 4.30 -9.48
CA VAL A 402 19.79 5.62 -10.04
C VAL A 402 21.01 6.54 -9.90
N THR A 403 21.68 6.52 -8.75
CA THR A 403 22.78 7.49 -8.48
C THR A 403 24.12 7.05 -9.03
N SER A 404 24.45 5.75 -8.94
CA SER A 404 25.81 5.26 -9.19
C SER A 404 25.95 4.52 -10.53
N VAL A 405 24.86 4.13 -11.17
CA VAL A 405 24.91 3.32 -12.40
C VAL A 405 24.29 4.05 -13.58
N ILE A 406 23.03 4.47 -13.44
CA ILE A 406 22.33 5.17 -14.52
C ILE A 406 22.80 6.61 -14.62
N GLY A 407 22.99 7.26 -13.48
CA GLY A 407 23.23 8.68 -13.34
C GLY A 407 21.91 9.45 -13.23
N VAL A 408 21.87 10.39 -12.29
CA VAL A 408 20.69 11.22 -12.04
C VAL A 408 20.36 12.09 -13.25
N GLU A 409 21.41 12.52 -13.98
CA GLU A 409 21.32 13.32 -15.21
C GLU A 409 20.50 12.61 -16.29
N LYS A 410 20.62 11.30 -16.41
CA LYS A 410 19.84 10.52 -17.37
C LYS A 410 18.36 10.42 -16.99
N ILE A 411 18.06 10.33 -15.70
CA ILE A 411 16.65 10.42 -15.23
C ILE A 411 16.09 11.81 -15.56
N GLU A 412 16.88 12.87 -15.38
CA GLU A 412 16.48 14.24 -15.73
C GLU A 412 16.16 14.39 -17.23
N GLU A 413 17.02 13.86 -18.09
CA GLU A 413 16.81 13.84 -19.53
C GLU A 413 15.50 13.16 -19.91
N GLU A 414 15.23 12.00 -19.31
CA GLU A 414 14.01 11.23 -19.57
C GLU A 414 12.75 11.96 -19.06
N VAL A 415 12.82 12.58 -17.89
CA VAL A 415 11.69 13.35 -17.32
C VAL A 415 11.39 14.60 -18.15
N THR A 416 12.43 15.23 -18.72
CA THR A 416 12.30 16.46 -19.52
C THR A 416 12.07 16.21 -21.00
N GLN A 417 11.99 14.97 -21.46
CA GLN A 417 11.66 14.65 -22.84
C GLN A 417 10.39 15.36 -23.30
N ASN A 418 10.35 15.70 -24.58
CA ASN A 418 9.23 16.41 -25.20
C ASN A 418 8.92 17.78 -24.56
N GLY A 419 9.93 18.45 -23.97
CA GLY A 419 9.75 19.78 -23.34
C GLY A 419 8.99 19.76 -22.02
N GLN A 420 8.86 18.59 -21.39
CA GLN A 420 8.16 18.49 -20.09
C GLN A 420 9.02 19.17 -18.99
N PRO A 421 8.38 19.91 -18.06
CA PRO A 421 9.13 20.54 -16.97
C PRO A 421 9.52 19.51 -15.89
N PHE A 422 10.70 19.69 -15.28
CA PHE A 422 11.11 19.02 -14.05
C PHE A 422 11.25 20.05 -12.93
N ARG A 423 10.14 20.44 -12.33
CA ARG A 423 10.07 21.57 -11.39
C ARG A 423 10.77 21.27 -10.05
N ARG A 424 10.64 20.03 -9.54
CA ARG A 424 11.26 19.60 -8.27
C ARG A 424 12.62 18.92 -8.46
N LYS A 425 13.34 19.20 -9.56
CA LYS A 425 14.65 18.63 -9.88
C LYS A 425 15.66 18.72 -8.72
N LYS A 426 15.78 19.90 -8.08
CA LYS A 426 16.73 20.10 -6.96
C LYS A 426 16.38 19.21 -5.76
N VAL A 427 15.10 19.06 -5.43
CA VAL A 427 14.63 18.19 -4.35
C VAL A 427 14.95 16.74 -4.70
N PHE A 428 14.59 16.29 -5.89
CA PHE A 428 14.87 14.95 -6.37
C PHE A 428 16.36 14.60 -6.27
N ASN A 429 17.24 15.46 -6.81
CA ASN A 429 18.69 15.22 -6.83
C ASN A 429 19.31 15.13 -5.44
N PHE A 430 18.90 16.03 -4.54
CA PHE A 430 19.37 16.03 -3.17
C PHE A 430 18.88 14.78 -2.43
N MET A 431 17.58 14.51 -2.50
CA MET A 431 16.95 13.40 -1.77
C MET A 431 17.48 12.04 -2.21
N ILE A 432 17.54 11.78 -3.53
CA ILE A 432 17.94 10.46 -4.05
C ILE A 432 19.40 10.13 -3.77
N ARG A 433 20.29 11.15 -3.75
CA ARG A 433 21.72 10.98 -3.50
C ARG A 433 22.06 10.86 -2.01
N THR A 434 21.23 11.43 -1.13
CA THR A 434 21.59 11.59 0.29
C THR A 434 20.55 10.99 1.24
N LEU A 435 19.35 11.58 1.33
CA LEU A 435 18.39 11.24 2.37
C LEU A 435 17.59 9.96 2.09
N CYS A 436 17.25 9.66 0.83
CA CYS A 436 16.47 8.44 0.54
C CYS A 436 17.16 7.14 0.99
N PRO A 437 18.45 6.90 0.68
CA PRO A 437 19.13 5.70 1.17
C PRO A 437 19.32 5.70 2.69
N VAL A 438 19.53 6.88 3.31
CA VAL A 438 19.65 7.01 4.77
C VAL A 438 18.30 6.69 5.44
N PHE A 439 17.19 7.22 4.93
CA PHE A 439 15.86 6.93 5.47
C PHE A 439 15.51 5.45 5.34
N ALA A 440 15.80 4.84 4.20
CA ALA A 440 15.61 3.40 4.03
C ALA A 440 16.45 2.58 5.02
N ALA A 441 17.69 2.98 5.29
CA ALA A 441 18.54 2.32 6.29
C ALA A 441 17.99 2.51 7.72
N ILE A 442 17.49 3.70 8.07
CA ILE A 442 16.85 3.96 9.38
C ILE A 442 15.60 3.08 9.54
N ILE A 443 14.75 2.99 8.50
CA ILE A 443 13.55 2.14 8.51
C ILE A 443 13.95 0.67 8.72
N LEU A 444 14.96 0.18 8.00
CA LEU A 444 15.45 -1.19 8.14
C LEU A 444 15.90 -1.47 9.58
N VAL A 445 16.79 -0.63 10.10
CA VAL A 445 17.35 -0.84 11.44
C VAL A 445 16.29 -0.72 12.53
N SER A 446 15.41 0.29 12.47
CA SER A 446 14.35 0.50 13.45
C SER A 446 13.31 -0.63 13.42
N SER A 447 12.90 -1.08 12.23
CA SER A 447 11.92 -2.17 12.09
C SER A 447 12.48 -3.51 12.59
N VAL A 448 13.74 -3.82 12.30
CA VAL A 448 14.39 -5.03 12.82
C VAL A 448 14.57 -4.93 14.34
N ALA A 449 14.99 -3.76 14.86
CA ALA A 449 15.14 -3.55 16.29
C ALA A 449 13.79 -3.69 17.04
N ASN A 450 12.69 -3.20 16.44
CA ASN A 450 11.33 -3.40 16.96
C ASN A 450 10.94 -4.88 16.98
N ALA A 451 11.18 -5.60 15.90
CA ALA A 451 10.87 -7.04 15.81
C ALA A 451 11.67 -7.88 16.81
N LEU A 452 12.89 -7.47 17.14
CA LEU A 452 13.73 -8.11 18.17
C LEU A 452 13.39 -7.65 19.60
N GLY A 453 12.41 -6.75 19.78
CA GLY A 453 12.01 -6.20 21.09
C GLY A 453 13.02 -5.24 21.71
N TRP A 454 13.97 -4.70 20.95
CA TRP A 454 14.95 -3.72 21.43
C TRP A 454 14.37 -2.33 21.55
N ILE A 455 13.37 -2.01 20.75
CA ILE A 455 12.57 -0.77 20.81
C ILE A 455 11.10 -1.11 20.65
N SER A 456 10.19 -0.23 21.05
CA SER A 456 8.73 -0.34 20.78
C SER A 456 8.29 0.75 19.81
N MET A 457 7.68 0.35 18.69
CA MET A 457 7.11 1.24 17.68
C MET A 457 5.60 1.10 17.57
#